data_f7bf226d80a4bd5059e347998a153c8b
#
_entry.id   f7bf226d80a4bd5059e347998a153c8b
#
_cell.length_a   1.000
_cell.length_b   1.000
_cell.length_c   1.000
_cell.angle_alpha   90.00
_cell.angle_beta   90.00
_cell.angle_gamma   90.00
#
_symmetry.space_group_name_H-M   'P 1'
#
loop_
_entity.id
_entity.type
_entity.pdbx_description
1 polymer ?
#
loop_
_entity_poly.entity_id
_entity_poly.type
_entity_poly.pdbx_seq_one_letter_code
_entity_poly.pdbx_strand_id
1 'polypeptide(L)'
;MKKWISAFLAAAMSLSLLAGCGASGTSSSVSASASATQSSSVSASSEDASAAYAERTIFRIASLKGPTTMGLVGLMDSADKGESRHDYQVTMYGTADEIAPQLIKGDIDVALVPCNLASVLYNKTEGAVQVAAINTLGVLYIVTNGDDISSVADLKGKTIYSTGKGTTPEYVLNYVLAENGLTVGTDVTVEYMSEATEVAAALESASGDAVAMLPQPYVTTLQMQNENVKVALDMTEEWNKVSPDSALVTGVAVVRKEFAEANPEAFEELLEEYADSVEFVNSDVEAAAELVAGYEIVPKAAVAQKALPECNITFITGSEMKEKVSGYLQVLYDQAPDSVGGTMPDDGFYYGA
;
A
#
# COMPACT_ATOMS: atom_id res chain seq x y z
N MET A 1 44.94 17.18 11.71
CA MET A 1 45.16 18.52 12.21
C MET A 1 44.36 19.50 11.39
N LYS A 2 43.38 20.07 11.93
CA LYS A 2 42.86 21.44 11.96
C LYS A 2 41.37 21.39 12.30
N LYS A 3 41.12 21.70 13.59
CA LYS A 3 39.80 22.05 14.18
C LYS A 3 39.40 23.42 13.65
N TRP A 4 38.12 23.64 13.38
CA TRP A 4 37.50 24.97 13.48
C TRP A 4 36.19 24.85 14.21
N ILE A 5 36.17 25.50 15.34
CA ILE A 5 35.07 25.81 16.26
C ILE A 5 34.69 27.25 15.97
N SER A 6 33.44 27.61 16.04
CA SER A 6 32.85 28.91 16.41
C SER A 6 31.51 29.09 15.71
N ALA A 7 30.48 29.71 16.26
CA ALA A 7 30.15 30.20 17.58
C ALA A 7 28.65 30.54 17.55
N PHE A 8 28.05 30.52 18.73
CA PHE A 8 26.72 31.01 19.12
C PHE A 8 26.40 32.42 18.64
N LEU A 9 25.13 32.68 18.33
CA LEU A 9 24.50 33.96 18.68
C LEU A 9 23.03 33.77 19.07
N ALA A 10 22.74 33.99 20.33
CA ALA A 10 21.43 34.18 20.92
C ALA A 10 21.02 35.64 20.81
N ALA A 11 19.76 35.94 20.51
CA ALA A 11 19.16 37.23 20.79
C ALA A 11 17.73 37.03 21.26
N ALA A 12 17.52 37.43 22.49
CA ALA A 12 16.25 37.46 23.21
C ALA A 12 15.61 38.87 23.15
N MET A 13 14.33 38.89 23.56
CA MET A 13 13.51 40.06 24.02
C MET A 13 12.82 40.90 22.93
N SER A 14 11.50 41.13 23.02
CA SER A 14 10.87 41.88 24.10
C SER A 14 9.33 41.77 24.15
N LEU A 15 8.81 41.69 25.36
CA LEU A 15 7.43 41.92 25.79
C LEU A 15 6.95 43.33 25.46
N SER A 16 5.66 43.50 25.14
CA SER A 16 4.90 44.72 25.52
C SER A 16 3.44 44.39 25.77
N LEU A 17 3.08 44.45 27.04
CA LEU A 17 1.75 44.60 27.61
C LEU A 17 1.25 46.01 27.37
N LEU A 18 -0.02 46.20 26.99
CA LEU A 18 -0.77 47.41 27.34
C LEU A 18 -2.23 47.02 27.60
N ALA A 19 -2.61 47.22 28.84
CA ALA A 19 -3.96 47.22 29.36
C ALA A 19 -4.62 48.60 29.12
N GLY A 20 -5.92 48.62 28.91
CA GLY A 20 -6.72 49.84 28.85
C GLY A 20 -8.18 49.58 29.25
N CYS A 21 -8.52 49.93 30.49
CA CYS A 21 -9.88 49.99 31.05
C CYS A 21 -10.62 51.27 30.64
N GLY A 22 -11.97 51.21 30.73
CA GLY A 22 -12.87 52.39 30.85
C GLY A 22 -14.24 52.05 30.28
N ALA A 23 -15.23 51.75 30.97
CA ALA A 23 -16.12 52.28 31.98
C ALA A 23 -17.32 53.04 31.40
N SER A 24 -18.52 52.46 31.71
CA SER A 24 -19.78 53.08 32.16
C SER A 24 -20.61 54.02 31.28
N GLY A 25 -21.94 53.74 31.27
CA GLY A 25 -22.97 54.73 31.09
C GLY A 25 -24.32 54.20 30.56
N THR A 26 -25.14 53.76 31.41
CA THR A 26 -26.50 54.22 31.87
C THR A 26 -27.65 54.13 30.87
N SER A 27 -28.60 53.34 31.29
CA SER A 27 -30.09 53.35 31.26
C SER A 27 -30.83 54.40 30.43
N SER A 28 -31.86 53.97 29.72
CA SER A 28 -33.24 54.50 29.88
C SER A 28 -34.29 53.59 29.24
N SER A 29 -35.26 53.22 30.04
CA SER A 29 -36.53 52.53 29.78
C SER A 29 -37.52 53.44 29.07
N VAL A 30 -38.30 52.92 28.11
CA VAL A 30 -39.73 53.38 27.93
C VAL A 30 -40.55 52.19 27.45
N SER A 31 -41.64 51.91 28.18
CA SER A 31 -42.74 51.05 27.86
C SER A 31 -43.74 51.70 26.92
N ALA A 32 -44.41 50.95 26.04
CA ALA A 32 -45.83 51.00 25.73
C ALA A 32 -46.18 49.94 24.69
N SER A 33 -46.95 49.01 25.08
CA SER A 33 -48.37 48.66 24.87
C SER A 33 -48.77 48.26 23.45
N ALA A 34 -49.11 46.97 23.37
CA ALA A 34 -50.28 46.30 22.81
C ALA A 34 -50.81 46.66 21.41
N SER A 35 -50.83 45.65 20.55
CA SER A 35 -52.08 45.22 19.90
C SER A 35 -51.91 43.83 19.30
N ALA A 36 -52.81 42.95 19.69
CA ALA A 36 -52.97 41.61 19.19
C ALA A 36 -53.59 41.61 17.77
N THR A 37 -53.02 40.78 16.88
CA THR A 37 -53.76 40.26 15.75
C THR A 37 -53.38 38.78 15.59
N GLN A 38 -54.36 37.94 15.83
CA GLN A 38 -54.32 36.51 15.55
C GLN A 38 -54.20 36.31 14.04
N SER A 39 -53.29 35.49 13.61
CA SER A 39 -53.36 34.78 12.33
C SER A 39 -52.72 33.40 12.49
N SER A 40 -53.55 32.45 12.44
CA SER A 40 -53.49 31.05 12.02
C SER A 40 -52.08 30.41 11.99
N SER A 41 -51.90 29.52 12.94
CA SER A 41 -50.88 28.46 12.93
C SER A 41 -51.05 27.57 11.69
N VAL A 42 -50.09 27.59 10.79
CA VAL A 42 -49.76 26.43 9.97
C VAL A 42 -48.54 25.83 10.65
N SER A 43 -48.73 24.80 11.41
CA SER A 43 -47.68 23.89 11.84
C SER A 43 -47.17 23.19 10.59
N ALA A 44 -46.11 23.72 9.99
CA ALA A 44 -45.24 22.92 9.20
C ALA A 44 -44.36 22.16 10.20
N SER A 45 -44.64 20.89 10.34
CA SER A 45 -43.75 19.92 10.95
C SER A 45 -42.40 20.01 10.26
N SER A 46 -41.45 20.63 10.93
CA SER A 46 -40.04 20.42 10.64
C SER A 46 -39.68 19.03 11.18
N GLU A 47 -40.11 18.00 10.45
CA GLU A 47 -39.56 16.68 10.60
C GLU A 47 -38.10 16.71 10.08
N ASP A 48 -37.22 16.56 11.03
CA ASP A 48 -35.94 15.84 10.94
C ASP A 48 -35.03 16.10 9.74
N ALA A 49 -34.32 17.20 9.79
CA ALA A 49 -33.00 17.26 9.19
C ALA A 49 -31.92 17.11 10.30
N SER A 50 -32.13 16.16 11.22
CA SER A 50 -31.09 15.57 12.03
C SER A 50 -30.74 14.24 11.39
N ALA A 51 -30.23 14.28 10.14
CA ALA A 51 -29.35 13.23 9.71
C ALA A 51 -28.19 13.28 10.70
N ALA A 52 -28.16 12.31 11.62
CA ALA A 52 -27.04 12.10 12.49
C ALA A 52 -25.80 12.12 11.57
N TYR A 53 -24.91 13.10 11.76
CA TYR A 53 -23.56 13.00 11.24
C TYR A 53 -22.99 11.76 11.91
N ALA A 54 -22.96 10.65 11.20
CA ALA A 54 -22.24 9.47 11.64
C ALA A 54 -20.84 9.96 11.99
N GLU A 55 -20.38 9.65 13.19
CA GLU A 55 -19.06 10.11 13.67
C GLU A 55 -18.01 9.52 12.72
N ARG A 56 -17.33 10.38 11.96
CA ARG A 56 -16.31 9.95 11.01
C ARG A 56 -15.16 9.34 11.77
N THR A 57 -14.84 8.09 11.49
CA THR A 57 -13.70 7.40 12.06
C THR A 57 -12.43 7.84 11.32
N ILE A 58 -11.35 8.05 12.06
CA ILE A 58 -10.03 8.33 11.46
C ILE A 58 -9.31 7.00 11.25
N PHE A 59 -8.91 6.73 10.00
CA PHE A 59 -8.09 5.58 9.62
C PHE A 59 -6.68 6.07 9.27
N ARG A 60 -5.70 5.62 10.03
CA ARG A 60 -4.27 5.83 9.72
C ARG A 60 -3.80 4.64 8.89
N ILE A 61 -3.62 4.86 7.59
CA ILE A 61 -3.29 3.83 6.61
C ILE A 61 -1.84 4.00 6.17
N ALA A 62 -1.04 2.94 6.30
CA ALA A 62 0.29 2.88 5.72
C ALA A 62 0.29 2.03 4.46
N SER A 63 1.00 2.46 3.43
CA SER A 63 1.12 1.70 2.19
C SER A 63 2.53 1.78 1.61
N LEU A 64 2.93 0.79 0.83
CA LEU A 64 4.18 0.82 0.08
C LEU A 64 3.99 1.57 -1.23
N LYS A 65 4.95 2.43 -1.55
CA LYS A 65 4.97 3.15 -2.83
C LYS A 65 5.08 2.17 -3.99
N GLY A 66 4.03 2.07 -4.80
CA GLY A 66 3.94 1.12 -5.90
C GLY A 66 2.53 0.52 -6.06
N PRO A 67 2.40 -0.70 -6.62
CA PRO A 67 1.11 -1.33 -6.91
C PRO A 67 0.15 -1.40 -5.72
N THR A 68 0.68 -1.66 -4.51
CA THR A 68 -0.12 -1.70 -3.28
C THR A 68 -0.83 -0.39 -2.95
N THR A 69 -0.23 0.77 -3.29
CA THR A 69 -0.87 2.09 -3.11
C THR A 69 -1.74 2.48 -4.31
N MET A 70 -1.41 2.02 -5.52
CA MET A 70 -2.16 2.40 -6.73
C MET A 70 -3.64 2.06 -6.63
N GLY A 71 -4.01 0.95 -5.97
CA GLY A 71 -5.40 0.57 -5.73
C GLY A 71 -6.16 1.51 -4.79
N LEU A 72 -5.47 2.35 -4.01
CA LEU A 72 -6.07 3.31 -3.08
C LEU A 72 -6.33 4.69 -3.69
N VAL A 73 -5.86 5.01 -4.90
CA VAL A 73 -5.88 6.41 -5.38
C VAL A 73 -7.28 7.00 -5.52
N GLY A 74 -8.29 6.18 -5.82
CA GLY A 74 -9.68 6.62 -5.84
C GLY A 74 -10.18 6.98 -4.43
N LEU A 75 -9.86 6.15 -3.44
CA LEU A 75 -10.19 6.41 -2.03
C LEU A 75 -9.46 7.65 -1.51
N MET A 76 -8.19 7.84 -1.86
CA MET A 76 -7.40 9.03 -1.49
C MET A 76 -8.01 10.29 -2.09
N ASP A 77 -8.38 10.26 -3.37
CA ASP A 77 -9.02 11.39 -4.07
C ASP A 77 -10.37 11.75 -3.46
N SER A 78 -11.21 10.75 -3.12
CA SER A 78 -12.48 10.96 -2.42
C SER A 78 -12.27 11.56 -1.02
N ALA A 79 -11.24 11.11 -0.29
CA ALA A 79 -10.89 11.66 1.01
C ALA A 79 -10.44 13.13 0.92
N ASP A 80 -9.58 13.45 -0.04
CA ASP A 80 -9.09 14.83 -0.27
C ASP A 80 -10.22 15.79 -0.68
N LYS A 81 -11.24 15.29 -1.38
CA LYS A 81 -12.45 16.04 -1.75
C LYS A 81 -13.48 16.13 -0.61
N GLY A 82 -13.30 15.38 0.47
CA GLY A 82 -14.27 15.29 1.56
C GLY A 82 -15.53 14.49 1.22
N GLU A 83 -15.46 13.62 0.21
CA GLU A 83 -16.55 12.81 -0.31
C GLU A 83 -16.57 11.39 0.28
N SER A 84 -15.47 10.96 0.93
CA SER A 84 -15.36 9.67 1.62
C SER A 84 -16.26 9.59 2.86
N ARG A 85 -16.64 8.37 3.25
CA ARG A 85 -17.47 8.14 4.48
C ARG A 85 -16.69 8.45 5.75
N HIS A 86 -15.38 8.19 5.75
CA HIS A 86 -14.49 8.36 6.89
C HIS A 86 -13.30 9.27 6.56
N ASP A 87 -12.42 9.50 7.54
CA ASP A 87 -11.20 10.28 7.39
C ASP A 87 -10.00 9.35 7.15
N TYR A 88 -9.55 9.24 5.90
CA TYR A 88 -8.49 8.34 5.49
C TYR A 88 -7.16 9.07 5.36
N GLN A 89 -6.25 8.80 6.28
CA GLN A 89 -4.91 9.39 6.32
C GLN A 89 -3.90 8.39 5.79
N VAL A 90 -3.61 8.46 4.49
CA VAL A 90 -2.69 7.53 3.83
C VAL A 90 -1.27 8.07 3.84
N THR A 91 -0.34 7.27 4.37
CA THR A 91 1.10 7.57 4.34
C THR A 91 1.82 6.51 3.55
N MET A 92 2.61 6.95 2.56
CA MET A 92 3.41 6.06 1.72
C MET A 92 4.83 5.90 2.25
N TYR A 93 5.32 4.66 2.25
CA TYR A 93 6.66 4.29 2.70
C TYR A 93 7.47 3.65 1.56
N GLY A 94 8.78 3.76 1.64
CA GLY A 94 9.70 3.13 0.70
C GLY A 94 9.90 1.64 0.97
N THR A 95 9.86 1.24 2.24
CA THR A 95 10.11 -0.14 2.67
C THR A 95 9.10 -0.61 3.72
N ALA A 96 8.84 -1.91 3.74
CA ALA A 96 7.91 -2.51 4.71
C ALA A 96 8.46 -2.49 6.16
N ASP A 97 9.77 -2.41 6.32
CA ASP A 97 10.43 -2.32 7.64
C ASP A 97 10.11 -1.01 8.37
N GLU A 98 9.74 0.04 7.64
CA GLU A 98 9.29 1.32 8.22
C GLU A 98 7.86 1.22 8.76
N ILE A 99 7.02 0.36 8.18
CA ILE A 99 5.60 0.18 8.53
C ILE A 99 5.44 -0.70 9.76
N ALA A 100 6.13 -1.84 9.79
CA ALA A 100 5.94 -2.89 10.80
C ALA A 100 6.02 -2.39 12.26
N PRO A 101 7.02 -1.57 12.67
CA PRO A 101 7.09 -1.05 14.04
C PRO A 101 5.93 -0.13 14.41
N GLN A 102 5.40 0.64 13.44
CA GLN A 102 4.32 1.59 13.66
C GLN A 102 2.98 0.87 13.82
N LEU A 103 2.75 -0.18 13.01
CA LEU A 103 1.57 -1.03 13.15
C LEU A 103 1.54 -1.73 14.52
N ILE A 104 2.68 -2.27 14.97
CA ILE A 104 2.81 -2.92 16.28
C ILE A 104 2.55 -1.95 17.43
N LYS A 105 2.99 -0.68 17.32
CA LYS A 105 2.76 0.35 18.34
C LYS A 105 1.33 0.88 18.37
N GLY A 106 0.55 0.66 17.31
CA GLY A 106 -0.77 1.25 17.14
C GLY A 106 -0.75 2.70 16.60
N ASP A 107 0.38 3.13 16.03
CA ASP A 107 0.46 4.42 15.32
C ASP A 107 -0.24 4.36 13.95
N ILE A 108 -0.43 3.15 13.42
CA ILE A 108 -1.12 2.81 12.17
C ILE A 108 -2.25 1.83 12.48
N ASP A 109 -3.38 1.96 11.83
CA ASP A 109 -4.56 1.10 12.00
C ASP A 109 -4.65 0.03 10.92
N VAL A 110 -4.36 0.42 9.66
CA VAL A 110 -4.37 -0.44 8.48
C VAL A 110 -3.05 -0.31 7.75
N ALA A 111 -2.49 -1.41 7.30
CA ALA A 111 -1.25 -1.39 6.52
C ALA A 111 -1.34 -2.29 5.28
N LEU A 112 -0.83 -1.80 4.15
CA LEU A 112 -0.71 -2.54 2.91
C LEU A 112 0.74 -3.02 2.79
N VAL A 113 0.94 -4.33 2.97
CA VAL A 113 2.26 -4.95 3.15
C VAL A 113 2.42 -6.23 2.30
N PRO A 114 3.64 -6.72 2.08
CA PRO A 114 3.87 -8.02 1.48
C PRO A 114 3.16 -9.13 2.26
N CYS A 115 2.58 -10.09 1.55
CA CYS A 115 1.78 -11.15 2.13
C CYS A 115 2.54 -11.98 3.18
N ASN A 116 3.79 -12.34 2.91
CA ASN A 116 4.63 -13.06 3.86
C ASN A 116 4.91 -12.25 5.14
N LEU A 117 5.11 -10.93 5.02
CA LEU A 117 5.32 -10.06 6.17
C LEU A 117 4.07 -9.98 7.05
N ALA A 118 2.87 -10.01 6.47
CA ALA A 118 1.63 -10.06 7.25
C ALA A 118 1.60 -11.28 8.18
N SER A 119 2.01 -12.46 7.69
CA SER A 119 2.15 -13.67 8.51
C SER A 119 3.21 -13.52 9.61
N VAL A 120 4.37 -12.96 9.27
CA VAL A 120 5.43 -12.68 10.25
C VAL A 120 4.94 -11.73 11.34
N LEU A 121 4.17 -10.69 10.97
CA LEU A 121 3.59 -9.75 11.93
C LEU A 121 2.55 -10.43 12.82
N TYR A 122 1.68 -11.26 12.24
CA TYR A 122 0.70 -12.03 13.00
C TYR A 122 1.38 -12.88 14.07
N ASN A 123 2.39 -13.66 13.70
CA ASN A 123 3.13 -14.51 14.62
C ASN A 123 3.87 -13.71 15.69
N LYS A 124 4.53 -12.61 15.32
CA LYS A 124 5.28 -11.76 16.26
C LYS A 124 4.39 -10.98 17.22
N THR A 125 3.16 -10.69 16.84
CA THR A 125 2.19 -9.95 17.65
C THR A 125 1.18 -10.84 18.35
N GLU A 126 1.39 -12.18 18.30
CA GLU A 126 0.48 -13.16 18.92
C GLU A 126 -0.98 -12.99 18.46
N GLY A 127 -1.18 -12.70 17.17
CA GLY A 127 -2.51 -12.55 16.58
C GLY A 127 -3.11 -11.16 16.65
N ALA A 128 -2.33 -10.10 16.92
CA ALA A 128 -2.85 -8.74 17.01
C ALA A 128 -3.17 -8.07 15.67
N VAL A 129 -2.87 -8.71 14.53
CA VAL A 129 -3.19 -8.22 13.19
C VAL A 129 -3.96 -9.27 12.39
N GLN A 130 -4.79 -8.84 11.45
CA GLN A 130 -5.56 -9.72 10.57
C GLN A 130 -5.41 -9.26 9.11
N VAL A 131 -5.35 -10.21 8.17
CA VAL A 131 -5.46 -9.91 6.75
C VAL A 131 -6.93 -9.71 6.39
N ALA A 132 -7.25 -8.57 5.80
CA ALA A 132 -8.61 -8.20 5.44
C ALA A 132 -8.88 -8.32 3.92
N ALA A 133 -7.86 -8.11 3.08
CA ALA A 133 -7.98 -8.25 1.63
C ALA A 133 -6.64 -8.58 0.98
N ILE A 134 -6.68 -9.28 -0.16
CA ILE A 134 -5.58 -9.28 -1.14
C ILE A 134 -5.78 -8.04 -2.00
N ASN A 135 -4.75 -7.20 -2.10
CA ASN A 135 -4.80 -5.97 -2.90
C ASN A 135 -3.92 -6.03 -4.16
N THR A 136 -2.98 -6.97 -4.22
CA THR A 136 -2.05 -7.10 -5.35
C THR A 136 -1.67 -8.57 -5.51
N LEU A 137 -1.91 -9.11 -6.69
CA LEU A 137 -1.41 -10.42 -7.07
C LEU A 137 0.03 -10.33 -7.61
N GLY A 138 0.47 -11.24 -8.48
CA GLY A 138 1.83 -11.22 -8.99
C GLY A 138 2.12 -9.98 -9.86
N VAL A 139 3.27 -9.34 -9.61
CA VAL A 139 3.72 -8.10 -10.30
C VAL A 139 5.19 -8.16 -10.68
N LEU A 140 5.80 -9.34 -10.58
CA LEU A 140 7.24 -9.54 -10.80
C LEU A 140 7.48 -10.10 -12.20
N TYR A 141 8.51 -9.57 -12.85
CA TYR A 141 8.88 -9.95 -14.21
C TYR A 141 10.38 -10.12 -14.32
N ILE A 142 10.82 -11.15 -15.05
CA ILE A 142 12.20 -11.22 -15.53
C ILE A 142 12.29 -10.36 -16.79
N VAL A 143 13.22 -9.40 -16.77
CA VAL A 143 13.51 -8.51 -17.89
C VAL A 143 14.94 -8.67 -18.35
N THR A 144 15.17 -8.50 -19.66
CA THR A 144 16.47 -8.59 -20.30
C THR A 144 16.80 -7.28 -21.03
N ASN A 145 18.07 -7.02 -21.26
CA ASN A 145 18.54 -5.92 -22.10
C ASN A 145 19.23 -6.50 -23.36
N GLY A 146 18.39 -7.07 -24.26
CA GLY A 146 18.85 -7.63 -25.53
C GLY A 146 19.10 -9.14 -25.55
N ASP A 147 19.03 -9.84 -24.40
CA ASP A 147 19.18 -11.29 -24.34
C ASP A 147 17.88 -12.03 -24.69
N ASP A 148 18.04 -13.20 -25.33
CA ASP A 148 16.91 -14.08 -25.64
C ASP A 148 16.73 -15.09 -24.48
N ILE A 149 15.80 -14.81 -23.60
CA ILE A 149 15.30 -15.71 -22.56
C ILE A 149 13.85 -16.04 -22.91
N SER A 150 13.53 -17.31 -23.00
CA SER A 150 12.19 -17.83 -23.36
C SER A 150 11.61 -18.80 -22.33
N SER A 151 12.46 -19.24 -21.39
CA SER A 151 12.08 -20.16 -20.32
C SER A 151 12.94 -19.94 -19.08
N VAL A 152 12.49 -20.46 -17.93
CA VAL A 152 13.28 -20.45 -16.69
C VAL A 152 14.62 -21.19 -16.87
N ALA A 153 14.68 -22.23 -17.71
CA ALA A 153 15.91 -22.97 -17.97
C ALA A 153 17.01 -22.12 -18.62
N ASP A 154 16.65 -21.08 -19.38
CA ASP A 154 17.61 -20.16 -20.03
C ASP A 154 18.31 -19.23 -19.03
N LEU A 155 17.84 -19.18 -17.77
CA LEU A 155 18.48 -18.44 -16.69
C LEU A 155 19.74 -19.12 -16.17
N LYS A 156 20.02 -20.38 -16.58
CA LYS A 156 21.24 -21.09 -16.18
C LYS A 156 22.50 -20.34 -16.61
N GLY A 157 23.40 -20.10 -15.66
CA GLY A 157 24.64 -19.35 -15.85
C GLY A 157 24.49 -17.83 -15.83
N LYS A 158 23.25 -17.32 -15.70
CA LYS A 158 23.00 -15.88 -15.65
C LYS A 158 23.16 -15.31 -14.24
N THR A 159 23.43 -14.00 -14.20
CA THR A 159 23.28 -13.19 -12.98
C THR A 159 21.93 -12.48 -13.02
N ILE A 160 21.13 -12.69 -12.00
CA ILE A 160 19.80 -12.06 -11.82
C ILE A 160 19.94 -10.94 -10.80
N TYR A 161 19.76 -9.69 -11.23
CA TYR A 161 19.64 -8.55 -10.33
C TYR A 161 18.20 -8.44 -9.80
N SER A 162 18.01 -8.27 -8.49
CA SER A 162 16.69 -8.19 -7.89
C SER A 162 16.68 -7.25 -6.69
N THR A 163 15.49 -6.99 -6.16
CA THR A 163 15.27 -6.35 -4.85
C THR A 163 14.54 -7.29 -3.91
N GLY A 164 14.28 -6.84 -2.69
CA GLY A 164 13.37 -7.53 -1.78
C GLY A 164 13.92 -8.80 -1.17
N LYS A 165 15.22 -8.82 -0.81
CA LYS A 165 15.81 -9.90 -0.04
C LYS A 165 15.05 -10.10 1.29
N GLY A 166 14.67 -11.34 1.61
CA GLY A 166 13.85 -11.68 2.79
C GLY A 166 12.35 -11.42 2.63
N THR A 167 11.90 -11.05 1.41
CA THR A 167 10.50 -10.78 1.11
C THR A 167 10.03 -11.54 -0.14
N THR A 168 8.79 -11.31 -0.56
CA THR A 168 8.15 -11.97 -1.71
C THR A 168 9.06 -12.15 -2.93
N PRO A 169 9.81 -11.14 -3.43
CA PRO A 169 10.66 -11.33 -4.61
C PRO A 169 11.68 -12.46 -4.48
N GLU A 170 12.38 -12.54 -3.34
CA GLU A 170 13.37 -13.60 -3.13
C GLU A 170 12.72 -14.99 -3.10
N TYR A 171 11.65 -15.15 -2.34
CA TYR A 171 11.00 -16.45 -2.16
C TYR A 171 10.38 -16.96 -3.47
N VAL A 172 9.72 -16.08 -4.22
CA VAL A 172 9.13 -16.40 -5.53
C VAL A 172 10.20 -16.83 -6.51
N LEU A 173 11.28 -16.06 -6.62
CA LEU A 173 12.39 -16.40 -7.52
C LEU A 173 13.02 -17.74 -7.16
N ASN A 174 13.34 -17.94 -5.89
CA ASN A 174 13.96 -19.18 -5.40
C ASN A 174 13.06 -20.40 -5.66
N TYR A 175 11.76 -20.25 -5.43
CA TYR A 175 10.80 -21.34 -5.68
C TYR A 175 10.74 -21.71 -7.15
N VAL A 176 10.48 -20.73 -8.01
CA VAL A 176 10.37 -20.98 -9.45
C VAL A 176 11.67 -21.56 -10.01
N LEU A 177 12.82 -21.08 -9.58
CA LEU A 177 14.13 -21.65 -9.99
C LEU A 177 14.26 -23.11 -9.53
N ALA A 178 13.98 -23.40 -8.26
CA ALA A 178 14.12 -24.74 -7.68
C ALA A 178 13.20 -25.76 -8.36
N GLU A 179 11.93 -25.41 -8.59
CA GLU A 179 10.97 -26.28 -9.29
C GLU A 179 11.35 -26.54 -10.76
N ASN A 180 12.15 -25.64 -11.36
CA ASN A 180 12.73 -25.84 -12.69
C ASN A 180 14.14 -26.47 -12.66
N GLY A 181 14.61 -26.96 -11.50
CA GLY A 181 15.86 -27.67 -11.34
C GLY A 181 17.11 -26.78 -11.35
N LEU A 182 16.95 -25.48 -11.08
CA LEU A 182 18.04 -24.52 -10.97
C LEU A 182 18.33 -24.16 -9.51
N THR A 183 19.58 -24.20 -9.11
CA THR A 183 20.03 -23.91 -7.76
C THR A 183 20.71 -22.53 -7.70
N VAL A 184 20.20 -21.63 -6.86
CA VAL A 184 20.81 -20.34 -6.58
C VAL A 184 22.21 -20.53 -5.97
N GLY A 185 23.19 -19.79 -6.46
CA GLY A 185 24.59 -19.87 -6.06
C GLY A 185 25.40 -20.99 -6.76
N THR A 186 24.72 -21.87 -7.55
CA THR A 186 25.35 -22.92 -8.34
C THR A 186 25.06 -22.77 -9.82
N ASP A 187 23.77 -22.77 -10.18
CA ASP A 187 23.32 -22.64 -11.56
C ASP A 187 23.01 -21.20 -11.96
N VAL A 188 22.57 -20.39 -10.98
CA VAL A 188 22.18 -18.99 -11.16
C VAL A 188 22.80 -18.16 -10.03
N THR A 189 23.32 -16.98 -10.35
CA THR A 189 23.74 -15.99 -9.34
C THR A 189 22.62 -14.98 -9.14
N VAL A 190 22.26 -14.66 -7.89
CA VAL A 190 21.28 -13.60 -7.58
C VAL A 190 21.97 -12.52 -6.77
N GLU A 191 21.91 -11.29 -7.27
CA GLU A 191 22.43 -10.10 -6.61
C GLU A 191 21.28 -9.18 -6.19
N TYR A 192 21.14 -8.97 -4.87
CA TYR A 192 20.08 -8.14 -4.30
C TYR A 192 20.57 -6.72 -4.08
N MET A 193 19.77 -5.76 -4.53
CA MET A 193 19.98 -4.33 -4.38
C MET A 193 18.90 -3.72 -3.49
N SER A 194 19.16 -2.54 -2.95
CA SER A 194 18.25 -1.87 -2.04
C SER A 194 16.98 -1.38 -2.74
N GLU A 195 17.13 -0.90 -3.98
CA GLU A 195 16.05 -0.27 -4.73
C GLU A 195 15.98 -0.75 -6.19
N ALA A 196 14.78 -0.74 -6.77
CA ALA A 196 14.54 -1.13 -8.15
C ALA A 196 15.27 -0.24 -9.17
N THR A 197 15.54 1.01 -8.84
CA THR A 197 16.33 1.94 -9.65
C THR A 197 17.81 1.50 -9.78
N GLU A 198 18.37 0.90 -8.73
CA GLU A 198 19.72 0.34 -8.75
C GLU A 198 19.78 -0.92 -9.62
N VAL A 199 18.74 -1.78 -9.52
CA VAL A 199 18.59 -2.96 -10.38
C VAL A 199 18.51 -2.58 -11.85
N ALA A 200 17.73 -1.54 -12.16
CA ALA A 200 17.62 -1.01 -13.51
C ALA A 200 18.96 -0.55 -14.07
N ALA A 201 19.71 0.24 -13.30
CA ALA A 201 21.03 0.73 -13.69
C ALA A 201 22.05 -0.40 -13.84
N ALA A 202 21.97 -1.44 -13.00
CA ALA A 202 22.81 -2.62 -13.10
C ALA A 202 22.54 -3.39 -14.39
N LEU A 203 21.26 -3.62 -14.73
CA LEU A 203 20.87 -4.28 -15.98
C LEU A 203 21.34 -3.49 -17.22
N GLU A 204 21.22 -2.16 -17.21
CA GLU A 204 21.65 -1.32 -18.33
C GLU A 204 23.17 -1.33 -18.52
N SER A 205 23.93 -1.45 -17.42
CA SER A 205 25.40 -1.46 -17.47
C SER A 205 25.99 -2.86 -17.69
N ALA A 206 25.20 -3.91 -17.51
CA ALA A 206 25.63 -5.29 -17.67
C ALA A 206 25.86 -5.65 -19.15
N SER A 207 26.85 -6.48 -19.41
CA SER A 207 27.14 -7.01 -20.74
C SER A 207 26.61 -8.44 -20.85
N GLY A 208 25.46 -8.61 -21.49
CA GLY A 208 25.04 -9.86 -22.16
C GLY A 208 24.64 -11.09 -21.32
N ASP A 209 25.10 -11.24 -20.07
CA ASP A 209 24.81 -12.42 -19.24
C ASP A 209 23.95 -12.13 -18.01
N ALA A 210 23.44 -10.91 -17.89
CA ALA A 210 22.64 -10.47 -16.77
C ALA A 210 21.19 -10.20 -17.18
N VAL A 211 20.31 -10.56 -16.27
CA VAL A 211 18.90 -10.26 -16.36
C VAL A 211 18.46 -9.59 -15.06
N ALA A 212 17.30 -8.96 -15.05
CA ALA A 212 16.77 -8.40 -13.81
C ALA A 212 15.41 -8.99 -13.51
N MET A 213 15.09 -9.15 -12.22
CA MET A 213 13.72 -9.36 -11.77
C MET A 213 13.24 -8.08 -11.11
N LEU A 214 12.22 -7.48 -11.70
CA LEU A 214 11.66 -6.19 -11.29
C LEU A 214 10.15 -6.24 -11.18
N PRO A 215 9.57 -5.47 -10.26
CA PRO A 215 8.12 -5.27 -10.21
C PRO A 215 7.69 -4.19 -11.20
N GLN A 216 6.39 -4.20 -11.55
CA GLN A 216 5.75 -2.98 -12.04
C GLN A 216 5.73 -1.90 -10.95
N PRO A 217 5.80 -0.63 -11.29
CA PRO A 217 5.88 0.00 -12.62
C PRO A 217 7.32 0.17 -13.15
N TYR A 218 8.31 -0.39 -12.47
CA TYR A 218 9.72 -0.23 -12.86
C TYR A 218 10.03 -0.88 -14.21
N VAL A 219 9.41 -2.03 -14.50
CA VAL A 219 9.52 -2.68 -15.83
C VAL A 219 9.07 -1.73 -16.94
N THR A 220 7.86 -1.18 -16.81
CA THR A 220 7.32 -0.21 -17.77
C THR A 220 8.20 1.03 -17.89
N THR A 221 8.72 1.54 -16.78
CA THR A 221 9.62 2.70 -16.77
C THR A 221 10.89 2.41 -17.59
N LEU A 222 11.51 1.25 -17.40
CA LEU A 222 12.69 0.83 -18.15
C LEU A 222 12.39 0.67 -19.63
N GLN A 223 11.32 -0.01 -19.99
CA GLN A 223 10.93 -0.21 -21.39
C GLN A 223 10.65 1.12 -22.11
N MET A 224 10.15 2.14 -21.41
CA MET A 224 9.95 3.47 -21.97
C MET A 224 11.25 4.26 -22.15
N GLN A 225 12.30 3.91 -21.42
CA GLN A 225 13.61 4.55 -21.50
C GLN A 225 14.56 3.83 -22.46
N ASN A 226 14.42 2.50 -22.60
CA ASN A 226 15.29 1.66 -23.40
C ASN A 226 14.48 0.59 -24.15
N GLU A 227 14.35 0.74 -25.47
CA GLU A 227 13.60 -0.16 -26.35
C GLU A 227 14.17 -1.58 -26.44
N ASN A 228 15.43 -1.79 -26.01
CA ASN A 228 16.04 -3.12 -25.94
C ASN A 228 15.59 -3.90 -24.72
N VAL A 229 15.04 -3.24 -23.71
CA VAL A 229 14.52 -3.92 -22.52
C VAL A 229 13.19 -4.60 -22.83
N LYS A 230 13.16 -5.91 -22.62
CA LYS A 230 12.00 -6.76 -22.87
C LYS A 230 11.63 -7.54 -21.63
N VAL A 231 10.33 -7.74 -21.42
CA VAL A 231 9.84 -8.78 -20.52
C VAL A 231 10.14 -10.12 -21.16
N ALA A 232 10.89 -10.94 -20.45
CA ALA A 232 11.23 -12.30 -20.87
C ALA A 232 10.32 -13.34 -20.23
N LEU A 233 10.04 -13.21 -18.90
CA LEU A 233 9.16 -14.10 -18.17
C LEU A 233 8.24 -13.28 -17.24
N ASP A 234 6.96 -13.65 -17.22
CA ASP A 234 6.02 -13.24 -16.18
C ASP A 234 6.10 -14.26 -15.03
N MET A 235 6.51 -13.80 -13.85
CA MET A 235 6.69 -14.68 -12.70
C MET A 235 5.36 -15.25 -12.18
N THR A 236 4.24 -14.61 -12.48
CA THR A 236 2.91 -15.15 -12.17
C THR A 236 2.60 -16.36 -13.04
N GLU A 237 2.90 -16.26 -14.35
CA GLU A 237 2.74 -17.39 -15.26
C GLU A 237 3.69 -18.55 -14.89
N GLU A 238 4.95 -18.23 -14.57
CA GLU A 238 5.92 -19.25 -14.16
C GLU A 238 5.55 -19.91 -12.83
N TRP A 239 5.02 -19.12 -11.87
CA TRP A 239 4.46 -19.67 -10.63
C TRP A 239 3.31 -20.63 -10.89
N ASN A 240 2.34 -20.22 -11.70
CA ASN A 240 1.17 -21.04 -12.00
C ASN A 240 1.52 -22.38 -12.70
N LYS A 241 2.64 -22.43 -13.44
CA LYS A 241 3.13 -23.68 -14.05
C LYS A 241 3.63 -24.68 -13.02
N VAL A 242 4.24 -24.21 -11.94
CA VAL A 242 4.88 -25.05 -10.91
C VAL A 242 4.02 -25.21 -9.65
N SER A 243 3.05 -24.33 -9.43
CA SER A 243 2.15 -24.36 -8.27
C SER A 243 0.71 -23.99 -8.70
N PRO A 244 0.04 -24.85 -9.50
CA PRO A 244 -1.26 -24.52 -10.07
C PRO A 244 -2.39 -24.40 -9.03
N ASP A 245 -2.20 -24.98 -7.85
CA ASP A 245 -3.18 -24.98 -6.75
C ASP A 245 -3.00 -23.78 -5.79
N SER A 246 -2.06 -22.87 -6.08
CA SER A 246 -1.82 -21.65 -5.29
C SER A 246 -1.76 -20.42 -6.18
N ALA A 247 -2.07 -19.25 -5.60
CA ALA A 247 -1.91 -17.97 -6.29
C ALA A 247 -0.63 -17.27 -5.83
N LEU A 248 0.03 -16.51 -6.72
CA LEU A 248 1.10 -15.61 -6.34
C LEU A 248 0.50 -14.35 -5.70
N VAL A 249 0.51 -14.26 -4.36
CA VAL A 249 -0.02 -13.14 -3.60
C VAL A 249 1.12 -12.21 -3.18
N THR A 250 1.22 -11.05 -3.82
CA THR A 250 2.28 -10.09 -3.51
C THR A 250 1.92 -9.20 -2.33
N GLY A 251 0.75 -8.60 -2.34
CA GLY A 251 0.32 -7.61 -1.36
C GLY A 251 -1.03 -7.90 -0.72
N VAL A 252 -1.13 -7.57 0.56
CA VAL A 252 -2.36 -7.70 1.35
C VAL A 252 -2.59 -6.44 2.18
N ALA A 253 -3.86 -6.16 2.47
CA ALA A 253 -4.25 -5.19 3.48
C ALA A 253 -4.39 -5.91 4.82
N VAL A 254 -3.66 -5.43 5.83
CA VAL A 254 -3.77 -5.91 7.20
C VAL A 254 -4.37 -4.84 8.09
N VAL A 255 -5.17 -5.24 9.07
CA VAL A 255 -5.76 -4.36 10.08
C VAL A 255 -5.31 -4.79 11.47
N ARG A 256 -5.15 -3.84 12.39
CA ARG A 256 -5.03 -4.18 13.81
C ARG A 256 -6.35 -4.74 14.31
N LYS A 257 -6.30 -5.93 14.89
CA LYS A 257 -7.49 -6.63 15.39
C LYS A 257 -8.30 -5.77 16.37
N GLU A 258 -7.64 -5.15 17.34
CA GLU A 258 -8.25 -4.25 18.32
C GLU A 258 -9.01 -3.09 17.64
N PHE A 259 -8.45 -2.53 16.56
CA PHE A 259 -9.06 -1.43 15.83
C PHE A 259 -10.33 -1.89 15.09
N ALA A 260 -10.27 -3.03 14.39
CA ALA A 260 -11.40 -3.59 13.68
C ALA A 260 -12.55 -3.98 14.64
N GLU A 261 -12.21 -4.58 15.80
CA GLU A 261 -13.18 -4.93 16.83
C GLU A 261 -13.82 -3.70 17.49
N ALA A 262 -13.09 -2.59 17.62
CA ALA A 262 -13.60 -1.34 18.19
C ALA A 262 -14.45 -0.53 17.18
N ASN A 263 -14.23 -0.72 15.88
CA ASN A 263 -14.89 0.07 14.82
C ASN A 263 -15.42 -0.84 13.69
N PRO A 264 -16.24 -1.88 13.99
CA PRO A 264 -16.57 -2.91 13.00
C PRO A 264 -17.32 -2.36 11.78
N GLU A 265 -18.33 -1.49 11.99
CA GLU A 265 -19.10 -0.90 10.88
C GLU A 265 -18.23 0.02 10.02
N ALA A 266 -17.43 0.87 10.63
CA ALA A 266 -16.53 1.77 9.91
C ALA A 266 -15.46 1.01 9.12
N PHE A 267 -14.98 -0.12 9.64
CA PHE A 267 -14.01 -0.93 8.95
C PHE A 267 -14.60 -1.65 7.72
N GLU A 268 -15.83 -2.15 7.80
CA GLU A 268 -16.56 -2.69 6.64
C GLU A 268 -16.76 -1.59 5.58
N GLU A 269 -17.13 -0.37 5.98
CA GLU A 269 -17.29 0.76 5.07
C GLU A 269 -15.95 1.15 4.40
N LEU A 270 -14.81 1.07 5.09
CA LEU A 270 -13.49 1.21 4.47
C LEU A 270 -13.27 0.14 3.40
N LEU A 271 -13.60 -1.13 3.69
CA LEU A 271 -13.41 -2.22 2.74
C LEU A 271 -14.27 -2.04 1.48
N GLU A 272 -15.51 -1.55 1.62
CA GLU A 272 -16.37 -1.21 0.49
C GLU A 272 -15.76 -0.07 -0.36
N GLU A 273 -15.39 1.06 0.26
CA GLU A 273 -14.80 2.20 -0.46
C GLU A 273 -13.44 1.84 -1.08
N TYR A 274 -12.69 0.92 -0.48
CA TYR A 274 -11.46 0.41 -1.07
C TYR A 274 -11.73 -0.49 -2.29
N ALA A 275 -12.77 -1.34 -2.23
CA ALA A 275 -13.20 -2.12 -3.38
C ALA A 275 -13.61 -1.22 -4.55
N ASP A 276 -14.40 -0.17 -4.29
CA ASP A 276 -14.81 0.83 -5.29
C ASP A 276 -13.59 1.55 -5.89
N SER A 277 -12.59 1.88 -5.07
CA SER A 277 -11.34 2.48 -5.53
C SER A 277 -10.56 1.54 -6.47
N VAL A 278 -10.49 0.24 -6.16
CA VAL A 278 -9.84 -0.75 -7.02
C VAL A 278 -10.61 -0.95 -8.33
N GLU A 279 -11.95 -0.97 -8.28
CA GLU A 279 -12.79 -1.03 -9.49
C GLU A 279 -12.55 0.19 -10.40
N PHE A 280 -12.52 1.40 -9.82
CA PHE A 280 -12.18 2.63 -10.53
C PHE A 280 -10.81 2.52 -11.22
N VAL A 281 -9.77 2.10 -10.49
CA VAL A 281 -8.41 2.00 -11.01
C VAL A 281 -8.31 1.03 -12.19
N ASN A 282 -9.06 -0.07 -12.16
CA ASN A 282 -9.06 -1.07 -13.21
C ASN A 282 -9.98 -0.71 -14.40
N SER A 283 -11.03 0.08 -14.18
CA SER A 283 -12.01 0.44 -15.22
C SER A 283 -11.70 1.75 -15.94
N ASP A 284 -11.12 2.75 -15.24
CA ASP A 284 -10.72 4.03 -15.82
C ASP A 284 -9.22 4.28 -15.63
N VAL A 285 -8.43 3.51 -16.38
CA VAL A 285 -6.97 3.52 -16.31
C VAL A 285 -6.38 4.91 -16.61
N GLU A 286 -7.02 5.72 -17.45
CA GLU A 286 -6.54 7.06 -17.80
C GLU A 286 -6.70 8.02 -16.61
N ALA A 287 -7.89 8.07 -15.99
CA ALA A 287 -8.11 8.90 -14.82
C ALA A 287 -7.30 8.42 -13.61
N ALA A 288 -7.22 7.10 -13.40
CA ALA A 288 -6.39 6.51 -12.35
C ALA A 288 -4.90 6.85 -12.52
N ALA A 289 -4.38 6.84 -13.74
CA ALA A 289 -2.98 7.18 -14.02
C ALA A 289 -2.64 8.63 -13.66
N GLU A 290 -3.57 9.58 -13.88
CA GLU A 290 -3.40 10.98 -13.46
C GLU A 290 -3.33 11.09 -11.94
N LEU A 291 -4.17 10.36 -11.19
CA LEU A 291 -4.11 10.32 -9.73
C LEU A 291 -2.82 9.67 -9.24
N VAL A 292 -2.41 8.54 -9.82
CA VAL A 292 -1.16 7.84 -9.49
C VAL A 292 0.06 8.76 -9.64
N ALA A 293 0.07 9.59 -10.70
CA ALA A 293 1.10 10.59 -10.89
C ALA A 293 0.94 11.80 -9.95
N GLY A 294 -0.29 12.25 -9.71
CA GLY A 294 -0.62 13.34 -8.80
C GLY A 294 -0.19 13.06 -7.36
N TYR A 295 -0.34 11.83 -6.90
CA TYR A 295 0.14 11.36 -5.59
C TYR A 295 1.63 10.95 -5.62
N GLU A 296 2.34 11.20 -6.69
CA GLU A 296 3.78 10.92 -6.83
C GLU A 296 4.15 9.43 -6.60
N ILE A 297 3.21 8.50 -6.82
CA ILE A 297 3.48 7.06 -6.78
C ILE A 297 4.39 6.69 -7.96
N VAL A 298 4.07 7.25 -9.13
CA VAL A 298 4.88 7.17 -10.35
C VAL A 298 5.12 8.59 -10.87
N PRO A 299 6.31 8.91 -11.40
CA PRO A 299 6.64 10.28 -11.78
C PRO A 299 5.80 10.88 -12.92
N LYS A 300 5.16 10.03 -13.74
CA LYS A 300 4.44 10.46 -14.96
C LYS A 300 3.19 9.61 -15.19
N ALA A 301 2.06 10.24 -15.46
CA ALA A 301 0.81 9.57 -15.81
C ALA A 301 0.96 8.60 -16.99
N ALA A 302 1.74 8.95 -18.01
CA ALA A 302 1.98 8.07 -19.16
C ALA A 302 2.69 6.75 -18.79
N VAL A 303 3.52 6.73 -17.74
CA VAL A 303 4.10 5.49 -17.19
C VAL A 303 3.03 4.72 -16.43
N ALA A 304 2.28 5.39 -15.56
CA ALA A 304 1.19 4.78 -14.79
C ALA A 304 0.15 4.15 -15.71
N GLN A 305 -0.29 4.84 -16.76
CA GLN A 305 -1.28 4.36 -17.72
C GLN A 305 -0.86 3.05 -18.41
N LYS A 306 0.43 2.91 -18.72
CA LYS A 306 0.95 1.67 -19.30
C LYS A 306 1.19 0.57 -18.27
N ALA A 307 1.54 0.94 -17.04
CA ALA A 307 1.89 -0.03 -15.99
C ALA A 307 0.66 -0.61 -15.27
N LEU A 308 -0.41 0.18 -15.08
CA LEU A 308 -1.58 -0.22 -14.30
C LEU A 308 -2.20 -1.55 -14.74
N PRO A 309 -2.37 -1.84 -16.05
CA PRO A 309 -2.91 -3.15 -16.48
C PRO A 309 -2.04 -4.34 -16.09
N GLU A 310 -0.74 -4.12 -15.89
CA GLU A 310 0.26 -5.15 -15.55
C GLU A 310 0.56 -5.21 -14.04
N CYS A 311 -0.14 -4.39 -13.23
CA CYS A 311 0.07 -4.32 -11.78
C CYS A 311 -0.76 -5.34 -11.00
N ASN A 312 -1.66 -6.09 -11.65
CA ASN A 312 -2.56 -7.07 -11.02
C ASN A 312 -3.21 -6.55 -9.73
N ILE A 313 -3.67 -5.29 -9.78
CA ILE A 313 -4.38 -4.65 -8.66
C ILE A 313 -5.75 -5.31 -8.54
N THR A 314 -6.06 -5.78 -7.34
CA THR A 314 -7.27 -6.55 -7.06
C THR A 314 -7.83 -6.22 -5.69
N PHE A 315 -9.05 -6.69 -5.41
CA PHE A 315 -9.64 -6.64 -4.09
C PHE A 315 -10.37 -7.97 -3.84
N ILE A 316 -9.73 -8.86 -3.09
CA ILE A 316 -10.25 -10.21 -2.79
C ILE A 316 -10.33 -10.36 -1.28
N THR A 317 -11.51 -10.71 -0.76
CA THR A 317 -11.82 -10.85 0.66
C THR A 317 -12.40 -12.22 1.00
N GLY A 318 -12.69 -12.47 2.27
CA GLY A 318 -13.41 -13.63 2.74
C GLY A 318 -12.72 -14.96 2.43
N SER A 319 -13.50 -15.99 2.10
CA SER A 319 -12.99 -17.36 1.89
C SER A 319 -12.03 -17.48 0.72
N GLU A 320 -12.23 -16.72 -0.36
CA GLU A 320 -11.31 -16.73 -1.51
C GLU A 320 -9.94 -16.13 -1.14
N MET A 321 -9.93 -15.03 -0.38
CA MET A 321 -8.70 -14.48 0.18
C MET A 321 -7.96 -15.51 1.03
N LYS A 322 -8.68 -16.16 1.95
CA LYS A 322 -8.09 -17.18 2.85
C LYS A 322 -7.47 -18.32 2.06
N GLU A 323 -8.17 -18.86 1.06
CA GLU A 323 -7.67 -19.95 0.22
C GLU A 323 -6.37 -19.54 -0.50
N LYS A 324 -6.36 -18.38 -1.16
CA LYS A 324 -5.19 -17.90 -1.91
C LYS A 324 -4.01 -17.56 -0.99
N VAL A 325 -4.25 -16.87 0.12
CA VAL A 325 -3.21 -16.49 1.08
C VAL A 325 -2.62 -17.73 1.75
N SER A 326 -3.46 -18.65 2.23
CA SER A 326 -2.97 -19.87 2.88
C SER A 326 -2.18 -20.77 1.92
N GLY A 327 -2.64 -20.92 0.68
CA GLY A 327 -1.92 -21.67 -0.35
C GLY A 327 -0.55 -21.06 -0.66
N TYR A 328 -0.50 -19.74 -0.82
CA TYR A 328 0.77 -19.03 -1.04
C TYR A 328 1.73 -19.16 0.14
N LEU A 329 1.26 -18.91 1.36
CA LEU A 329 2.08 -19.01 2.57
C LEU A 329 2.57 -20.43 2.82
N GLN A 330 1.78 -21.47 2.45
CA GLN A 330 2.20 -22.86 2.58
C GLN A 330 3.41 -23.16 1.69
N VAL A 331 3.39 -22.68 0.43
CA VAL A 331 4.54 -22.82 -0.47
C VAL A 331 5.79 -22.15 0.10
N LEU A 332 5.66 -20.97 0.70
CA LEU A 332 6.78 -20.27 1.33
C LEU A 332 7.27 -21.00 2.58
N TYR A 333 6.35 -21.49 3.42
CA TYR A 333 6.67 -22.23 4.64
C TYR A 333 7.46 -23.51 4.35
N ASP A 334 7.04 -24.25 3.31
CA ASP A 334 7.70 -25.50 2.92
C ASP A 334 9.14 -25.27 2.42
N GLN A 335 9.42 -24.10 1.83
CA GLN A 335 10.77 -23.70 1.44
C GLN A 335 11.60 -23.21 2.61
N ALA A 336 11.04 -22.33 3.43
CA ALA A 336 11.72 -21.65 4.51
C ALA A 336 10.70 -21.21 5.58
N PRO A 337 10.48 -21.97 6.67
CA PRO A 337 9.51 -21.63 7.71
C PRO A 337 9.64 -20.20 8.25
N ASP A 338 10.87 -19.68 8.34
CA ASP A 338 11.12 -18.31 8.81
C ASP A 338 10.51 -17.24 7.89
N SER A 339 10.26 -17.56 6.61
CA SER A 339 9.65 -16.64 5.64
C SER A 339 8.24 -16.18 6.04
N VAL A 340 7.53 -17.02 6.81
CA VAL A 340 6.18 -16.77 7.31
C VAL A 340 6.15 -16.52 8.82
N GLY A 341 7.33 -16.43 9.47
CA GLY A 341 7.46 -16.19 10.91
C GLY A 341 7.56 -17.46 11.76
N GLY A 342 7.97 -18.59 11.18
CA GLY A 342 8.28 -19.84 11.87
C GLY A 342 7.11 -20.83 11.97
N THR A 343 5.87 -20.35 11.88
CA THR A 343 4.65 -21.18 11.90
C THR A 343 3.61 -20.62 10.91
N MET A 344 2.82 -21.53 10.32
CA MET A 344 1.66 -21.10 9.54
C MET A 344 0.65 -20.41 10.45
N PRO A 345 0.05 -19.27 10.04
CA PRO A 345 -0.98 -18.62 10.82
C PRO A 345 -2.25 -19.47 10.88
N ASP A 346 -2.95 -19.38 11.99
CA ASP A 346 -4.25 -20.04 12.19
C ASP A 346 -5.43 -19.24 11.59
N ASP A 347 -6.65 -19.72 11.79
CA ASP A 347 -7.88 -19.08 11.26
C ASP A 347 -8.09 -17.64 11.78
N GLY A 348 -7.53 -17.30 12.93
CA GLY A 348 -7.61 -15.94 13.48
C GLY A 348 -6.86 -14.88 12.66
N PHE A 349 -6.01 -15.30 11.74
CA PHE A 349 -5.27 -14.42 10.83
C PHE A 349 -6.17 -13.76 9.77
N TYR A 350 -7.29 -14.40 9.42
CA TYR A 350 -8.12 -13.98 8.29
C TYR A 350 -9.38 -13.24 8.79
N TYR A 351 -9.52 -11.98 8.43
CA TYR A 351 -10.69 -11.18 8.75
C TYR A 351 -11.88 -11.60 7.89
N GLY A 352 -13.03 -11.88 8.50
CA GLY A 352 -14.27 -12.21 7.79
C GLY A 352 -14.27 -13.54 7.01
N ALA A 353 -13.36 -14.48 7.29
CA ALA A 353 -13.23 -15.72 6.52
C ALA A 353 -13.38 -17.01 7.38
#